data_a1153f15284c6a220275923b657843dd
#
_entry.id   a1153f15284c6a220275923b657843dd
#
_cell.length_a   1.000
_cell.length_b   1.000
_cell.length_c   1.000
_cell.angle_alpha   90.00
_cell.angle_beta   90.00
_cell.angle_gamma   90.00
#
_symmetry.space_group_name_H-M   'P 1'
#
loop_
_entity.id
_entity.type
_entity.pdbx_description
1 polymer ?
#
loop_
_entity_poly.entity_id
_entity_poly.type
_entity_poly.pdbx_seq_one_letter_code
_entity_poly.pdbx_strand_id
1 'polypeptide(L)' 'MDWNRIEGNWKQAQGKIKEKWGKLTEDDLTKINGQREQLEGIIQHRYGLAKDMVRKDIDAWLKSQP' A
#
# COMPACT_ATOMS: atom_id res chain seq x y z
N MET A 1 2.07 -1.85 -12.93
CA MET A 1 0.75 -1.24 -12.64
C MET A 1 0.97 0.13 -12.00
N ASP A 2 0.18 1.11 -12.34
CA ASP A 2 0.30 2.41 -11.68
C ASP A 2 -0.71 2.55 -10.53
N TRP A 3 -0.51 3.57 -9.70
CA TRP A 3 -1.37 3.74 -8.53
C TRP A 3 -2.82 4.07 -8.89
N ASN A 4 -3.06 4.73 -10.03
CA ASN A 4 -4.42 5.04 -10.46
C ASN A 4 -5.26 3.78 -10.61
N ARG A 5 -4.65 2.70 -11.08
CA ARG A 5 -5.34 1.41 -11.19
C ARG A 5 -5.61 0.80 -9.82
N ILE A 6 -4.66 0.93 -8.91
CA ILE A 6 -4.84 0.46 -7.53
C ILE A 6 -6.02 1.20 -6.89
N GLU A 7 -6.06 2.51 -7.03
CA GLU A 7 -7.15 3.31 -6.49
C GLU A 7 -8.49 2.94 -7.11
N GLY A 8 -8.53 2.78 -8.43
CA GLY A 8 -9.76 2.44 -9.16
C GLY A 8 -10.31 1.07 -8.85
N ASN A 9 -9.45 0.14 -8.43
CA ASN A 9 -9.84 -1.23 -8.06
C ASN A 9 -9.52 -1.50 -6.59
N TRP A 10 -9.81 -0.55 -5.73
CA TRP A 10 -9.36 -0.59 -4.33
C TRP A 10 -9.74 -1.87 -3.60
N LYS A 11 -10.95 -2.35 -3.81
CA LYS A 11 -11.43 -3.56 -3.14
C LYS A 11 -10.53 -4.77 -3.45
N GLN A 12 -10.16 -4.93 -4.72
CA GLN A 12 -9.25 -6.00 -5.14
C GLN A 12 -7.82 -5.73 -4.67
N ALA A 13 -7.41 -4.48 -4.70
CA ALA A 13 -6.06 -4.09 -4.31
C ALA A 13 -5.81 -4.32 -2.82
N GLN A 14 -6.84 -4.21 -1.98
CA GLN A 14 -6.71 -4.45 -0.54
C GLN A 14 -6.10 -5.82 -0.25
N GLY A 15 -6.57 -6.86 -0.92
CA GLY A 15 -6.04 -8.20 -0.72
C GLY A 15 -4.58 -8.32 -1.11
N LYS A 16 -4.20 -7.71 -2.22
CA LYS A 16 -2.81 -7.72 -2.69
C LYS A 16 -1.88 -6.94 -1.77
N ILE A 17 -2.35 -5.80 -1.28
CA ILE A 17 -1.59 -4.97 -0.35
C ILE A 17 -1.38 -5.71 0.96
N LYS A 18 -2.41 -6.34 1.49
CA LYS A 18 -2.32 -7.11 2.72
C LYS A 18 -1.38 -8.31 2.57
N GLU A 19 -1.35 -8.90 1.39
CA GLU A 19 -0.43 -10.00 1.10
C GLU A 19 1.03 -9.53 1.13
N LYS A 20 1.30 -8.35 0.58
CA LYS A 20 2.65 -7.79 0.57
C LYS A 20 3.05 -7.24 1.94
N TRP A 21 2.15 -6.53 2.59
CA TRP A 21 2.38 -5.91 3.90
C TRP A 21 1.46 -6.53 4.94
N GLY A 22 1.85 -7.70 5.42
CA GLY A 22 1.01 -8.51 6.30
C GLY A 22 0.70 -7.90 7.66
N LYS A 23 1.46 -6.88 8.08
CA LYS A 23 1.20 -6.19 9.34
C LYS A 23 0.04 -5.22 9.29
N LEU A 24 -0.44 -4.89 8.09
CA LEU A 24 -1.60 -4.01 7.96
C LEU A 24 -2.87 -4.74 8.36
N THR A 25 -3.75 -4.02 9.05
CA THR A 25 -5.05 -4.55 9.45
C THR A 25 -6.14 -4.11 8.48
N GLU A 26 -7.32 -4.70 8.60
CA GLU A 26 -8.46 -4.28 7.79
C GLU A 26 -8.84 -2.82 8.06
N ASP A 27 -8.74 -2.38 9.31
CA ASP A 27 -8.97 -0.98 9.65
C ASP A 27 -7.96 -0.07 8.94
N ASP A 28 -6.70 -0.50 8.86
CA ASP A 28 -5.68 0.25 8.13
C ASP A 28 -6.06 0.42 6.67
N LEU A 29 -6.50 -0.68 6.04
CA LEU A 29 -6.90 -0.66 4.64
C LEU A 29 -8.10 0.24 4.40
N THR A 30 -9.05 0.24 5.33
CA THR A 30 -10.21 1.12 5.26
C THR A 30 -9.79 2.60 5.33
N LYS A 31 -8.84 2.91 6.22
CA LYS A 31 -8.34 4.27 6.36
C LYS A 31 -7.57 4.73 5.12
N ILE A 32 -6.84 3.82 4.47
CA ILE A 32 -6.10 4.14 3.26
C ILE A 32 -7.06 4.55 2.14
N ASN A 33 -8.15 3.81 1.97
CA ASN A 33 -9.22 4.14 1.04
C ASN A 33 -8.71 4.58 -0.34
N GLY A 34 -7.73 3.85 -0.86
CA GLY A 34 -7.19 4.12 -2.19
C GLY A 34 -6.18 5.25 -2.27
N GLN A 35 -5.84 5.90 -1.16
CA GLN A 35 -4.90 7.02 -1.17
C GLN A 35 -3.49 6.54 -0.86
N ARG A 36 -2.58 6.71 -1.81
CA ARG A 36 -1.19 6.27 -1.66
C ARG A 36 -0.51 6.91 -0.46
N GLU A 37 -0.76 8.18 -0.22
CA GLU A 37 -0.13 8.90 0.88
C GLU A 37 -0.50 8.28 2.23
N GLN A 38 -1.74 7.87 2.38
CA GLN A 38 -2.19 7.19 3.58
C GLN A 38 -1.51 5.83 3.73
N LEU A 39 -1.35 5.09 2.64
CA LEU A 39 -0.64 3.82 2.65
C LEU A 39 0.80 4.02 3.10
N GLU A 40 1.48 5.02 2.56
CA GLU A 40 2.87 5.33 2.92
C GLU A 40 3.00 5.57 4.43
N GLY A 41 2.11 6.38 4.98
CA GLY A 41 2.15 6.71 6.41
C GLY A 41 1.89 5.50 7.31
N ILE A 42 0.94 4.66 6.92
CA ILE A 42 0.61 3.48 7.72
C ILE A 42 1.74 2.46 7.68
N ILE A 43 2.37 2.25 6.51
CA ILE A 43 3.52 1.35 6.41
C ILE A 43 4.68 1.87 7.27
N GLN A 44 4.95 3.18 7.22
CA GLN A 44 5.98 3.77 8.08
C GLN A 44 5.73 3.45 9.55
N HIS A 45 4.49 3.61 9.98
CA HIS A 45 4.13 3.39 11.37
C HIS A 45 4.25 1.92 11.76
N ARG A 46 3.71 1.02 10.94
CA ARG A 46 3.66 -0.41 11.26
C ARG A 46 5.03 -1.09 11.18
N TYR A 47 5.88 -0.65 10.26
CA TYR A 47 7.18 -1.28 10.02
C TYR A 47 8.35 -0.47 10.53
N GLY A 48 8.13 0.76 10.98
CA GLY A 48 9.19 1.61 11.49
C GLY A 48 10.21 2.02 10.44
N LEU A 49 9.79 2.18 9.20
CA LEU A 49 10.67 2.51 8.09
C LEU A 49 10.65 4.00 7.76
N ALA A 50 11.72 4.49 7.15
CA ALA A 50 11.76 5.85 6.63
C ALA A 50 10.85 5.97 5.41
N LYS A 51 10.31 7.16 5.17
CA LYS A 51 9.39 7.40 4.07
C LYS A 51 9.99 7.06 2.71
N ASP A 52 11.27 7.37 2.50
CA ASP A 52 11.95 7.06 1.24
C ASP A 52 11.98 5.56 0.97
N MET A 53 12.22 4.77 1.99
CA MET A 53 12.23 3.31 1.86
C MET A 53 10.84 2.79 1.52
N VAL A 54 9.81 3.33 2.18
CA VAL A 54 8.43 2.92 1.92
C VAL A 54 8.04 3.25 0.49
N ARG A 55 8.39 4.44 0.00
CA ARG A 55 8.10 4.82 -1.38
C ARG A 55 8.76 3.90 -2.39
N LYS A 56 10.03 3.54 -2.15
CA LYS A 56 10.74 2.59 -3.00
C LYS A 56 10.07 1.23 -3.00
N ASP A 57 9.65 0.77 -1.83
CA ASP A 57 8.98 -0.52 -1.71
C ASP A 57 7.65 -0.53 -2.49
N ILE A 58 6.87 0.55 -2.38
CA ILE A 58 5.61 0.65 -3.11
C ILE A 58 5.86 0.69 -4.61
N ASP A 59 6.84 1.47 -5.06
CA ASP A 59 7.17 1.55 -6.49
C ASP A 59 7.60 0.19 -7.03
N ALA A 60 8.45 -0.53 -6.28
CA ALA A 60 8.89 -1.86 -6.69
C ALA A 60 7.72 -2.84 -6.76
N TRP A 61 6.81 -2.76 -5.78
CA TRP A 61 5.64 -3.61 -5.75
C TRP A 61 4.72 -3.34 -6.95
N LEU A 62 4.51 -2.06 -7.28
CA LEU A 62 3.69 -1.69 -8.44
C LEU A 62 4.26 -2.26 -9.73
N LYS A 63 5.58 -2.25 -9.88
CA LYS A 63 6.24 -2.80 -11.06
C LYS A 63 6.09 -4.31 -11.15
N SER A 64 5.95 -4.99 -10.02
CA SER A 64 5.80 -6.44 -9.98
C SER A 64 4.37 -6.91 -10.27
N GLN A 65 3.41 -6.00 -10.26
CA GLN A 65 2.02 -6.36 -10.52
C GLN A 65 1.73 -6.35 -12.03
N PRO A 66 0.94 -7.31 -12.52
CA PRO A 66 0.58 -7.37 -13.95
C PRO A 66 -0.31 -6.21 -14.39
#